data_902618ac798d131be0fecf01f7c2e6ce
#
_entry.id   902618ac798d131be0fecf01f7c2e6ce
#
_cell.length_a   1.000
_cell.length_b   1.000
_cell.length_c   1.000
_cell.angle_alpha   90.00
_cell.angle_beta   90.00
_cell.angle_gamma   90.00
#
_symmetry.space_group_name_H-M   'P 1'
#
loop_
_entity.id
_entity.type
_entity.pdbx_description
1 polymer ?
#
loop_
_entity_poly.entity_id
_entity_poly.type
_entity_poly.pdbx_seq_one_letter_code
_entity_poly.pdbx_strand_id
1 'polypeptide(L)'
;MSKTYFLNELADSVSSLSTFSINQLADSIGGKIYGSNDYKPSNGFTGIFETLNEAQEGDIVIRHWINGKGVEIANDKNVACLITLTPKEDALEMAEKLQFPVIVVDRIEFANAFAIKWTIDNLVPDCKRVVISGTNGKSTSSHLIYHILSHAGYNVFTNTDAKSEFNTLIDPMVAKLISEEVLANQGVDPRLFNFICDIPNKEVFDYLVIEVSEVQGWGTDLMKNHALIMSSAINPDVGVVTNVTMDHIGLVNSIEEVFEETSGVVKATDKGGIVLNFDDENVFAMKEFVNDGVDTYFTSMDKAAIEDFKVDSDRKVYYDSEEKAIKYDGESILRFEELPFTGDHFIRNILSAISACISLEIPIEDIKDGVKTYMPLSRRFTRLYDEPIVIDDFAHNPDGIKNTVRATYDLAEQLDKGDLYIACAIRGSRGETLNGLNSEALAEIIKELRHRNDDLIEKDSSVEKREIYLTLSSSADLVDHLNYVEDFEKDIFFANLDKQRIKYNHFEKLYDALGYIIETAGKDDVILLIGAQGMDPASDVLKDILGH
;
A
#
# COMPACT_ATOMS: atom_id res chain seq x y z
N MET A 1 -4.62 -25.23 9.12
CA MET A 1 -5.53 -24.89 10.24
C MET A 1 -6.78 -24.31 9.63
N SER A 2 -7.98 -24.73 10.04
CA SER A 2 -9.19 -24.16 9.47
C SER A 2 -9.33 -22.70 9.91
N LYS A 3 -9.80 -21.83 8.99
CA LYS A 3 -10.07 -20.41 9.15
C LYS A 3 -10.80 -20.08 10.49
N THR A 4 -11.66 -20.97 10.91
CA THR A 4 -12.51 -20.84 12.09
C THR A 4 -11.75 -20.94 13.43
N TYR A 5 -10.65 -21.69 13.47
CA TYR A 5 -9.95 -21.96 14.73
C TYR A 5 -9.16 -20.74 15.23
N PHE A 6 -8.41 -20.10 14.33
CA PHE A 6 -7.59 -18.93 14.69
C PHE A 6 -8.45 -17.71 15.05
N LEU A 7 -9.55 -17.49 14.29
CA LEU A 7 -10.45 -16.35 14.53
C LEU A 7 -11.25 -16.47 15.81
N ASN A 8 -11.70 -17.66 16.15
CA ASN A 8 -12.43 -17.90 17.40
C ASN A 8 -11.50 -17.73 18.62
N GLU A 9 -10.26 -18.23 18.56
CA GLU A 9 -9.29 -18.04 19.65
C GLU A 9 -8.93 -16.56 19.84
N LEU A 10 -8.75 -15.80 18.76
CA LEU A 10 -8.50 -14.35 18.83
C LEU A 10 -9.74 -13.58 19.37
N ALA A 11 -10.93 -13.92 18.87
CA ALA A 11 -12.18 -13.28 19.28
C ALA A 11 -12.52 -13.56 20.75
N ASP A 12 -12.40 -14.82 21.18
CA ASP A 12 -12.70 -15.22 22.56
C ASP A 12 -11.70 -14.62 23.57
N SER A 13 -10.43 -14.46 23.17
CA SER A 13 -9.41 -13.86 24.03
C SER A 13 -9.60 -12.36 24.22
N VAL A 14 -10.04 -11.63 23.20
CA VAL A 14 -10.25 -10.17 23.26
C VAL A 14 -11.52 -9.80 24.04
N SER A 15 -12.59 -10.58 23.92
CA SER A 15 -13.86 -10.30 24.59
C SER A 15 -13.82 -10.49 26.12
N SER A 16 -12.81 -11.19 26.65
CA SER A 16 -12.69 -11.51 28.07
C SER A 16 -11.68 -10.66 28.86
N LEU A 17 -10.94 -9.77 28.18
CA LEU A 17 -9.89 -8.95 28.82
C LEU A 17 -10.46 -7.71 29.53
N SER A 18 -11.24 -7.90 30.57
CA SER A 18 -11.51 -6.82 31.53
C SER A 18 -10.29 -6.50 32.42
N THR A 19 -9.29 -7.38 32.46
CA THR A 19 -7.98 -7.17 33.07
C THR A 19 -6.92 -7.80 32.19
N PHE A 20 -6.09 -6.96 31.56
CA PHE A 20 -4.99 -7.41 30.73
C PHE A 20 -3.98 -8.22 31.55
N SER A 21 -3.58 -9.38 31.05
CA SER A 21 -2.48 -10.15 31.62
C SER A 21 -1.49 -10.60 30.55
N ILE A 22 -0.21 -10.60 30.90
CA ILE A 22 0.87 -11.03 30.00
C ILE A 22 0.66 -12.49 29.58
N ASN A 23 0.16 -13.36 30.48
CA ASN A 23 -0.15 -14.74 30.15
C ASN A 23 -1.25 -14.85 29.11
N GLN A 24 -2.34 -14.12 29.25
CA GLN A 24 -3.43 -14.10 28.26
C GLN A 24 -2.96 -13.57 26.90
N LEU A 25 -2.15 -12.50 26.88
CA LEU A 25 -1.56 -12.00 25.66
C LEU A 25 -0.68 -13.06 24.99
N ALA A 26 0.23 -13.68 25.74
CA ALA A 26 1.12 -14.72 25.22
C ALA A 26 0.33 -15.92 24.67
N ASP A 27 -0.68 -16.39 25.40
CA ASP A 27 -1.56 -17.48 24.95
C ASP A 27 -2.30 -17.11 23.66
N SER A 28 -2.81 -15.87 23.55
CA SER A 28 -3.56 -15.38 22.38
C SER A 28 -2.74 -15.32 21.09
N ILE A 29 -1.44 -15.02 21.23
CA ILE A 29 -0.51 -14.89 20.09
C ILE A 29 0.38 -16.13 19.90
N GLY A 30 0.19 -17.19 20.69
CA GLY A 30 1.00 -18.39 20.62
C GLY A 30 2.44 -18.19 21.08
N GLY A 31 2.66 -17.26 22.03
CA GLY A 31 3.98 -16.87 22.51
C GLY A 31 4.43 -17.59 23.77
N LYS A 32 5.75 -17.63 23.97
CA LYS A 32 6.40 -18.14 25.18
C LYS A 32 7.02 -17.00 25.96
N ILE A 33 6.70 -16.92 27.27
CA ILE A 33 7.20 -15.88 28.17
C ILE A 33 8.57 -16.27 28.72
N TYR A 34 9.49 -15.31 28.72
CA TYR A 34 10.78 -15.34 29.43
C TYR A 34 10.84 -14.16 30.41
N GLY A 35 11.59 -14.29 31.49
CA GLY A 35 11.61 -13.34 32.58
C GLY A 35 10.44 -13.55 33.53
N SER A 36 9.63 -12.53 33.79
CA SER A 36 8.51 -12.62 34.75
C SER A 36 7.15 -12.60 34.04
N ASN A 37 6.26 -13.50 34.42
CA ASN A 37 4.86 -13.49 34.01
C ASN A 37 3.92 -12.71 34.94
N ASP A 38 4.43 -12.31 36.10
CA ASP A 38 3.70 -11.52 37.13
C ASP A 38 4.12 -10.04 37.13
N TYR A 39 4.94 -9.63 36.15
CA TYR A 39 5.40 -8.25 36.00
C TYR A 39 4.21 -7.30 35.78
N LYS A 40 4.27 -6.16 36.47
CA LYS A 40 3.29 -5.08 36.31
C LYS A 40 4.03 -3.75 36.26
N PRO A 41 3.79 -2.94 35.21
CA PRO A 41 4.26 -1.57 35.19
C PRO A 41 3.74 -0.79 36.41
N SER A 42 4.47 0.24 36.87
CA SER A 42 4.11 1.00 38.07
C SER A 42 2.73 1.65 37.97
N ASN A 43 2.39 2.13 36.79
CA ASN A 43 1.10 2.80 36.48
C ASN A 43 0.09 1.89 35.75
N GLY A 44 0.37 0.59 35.65
CA GLY A 44 -0.48 -0.37 34.95
C GLY A 44 -0.21 -0.47 33.44
N PHE A 45 -1.08 -1.18 32.72
CA PHE A 45 -1.00 -1.36 31.28
C PHE A 45 -1.79 -0.27 30.57
N THR A 46 -1.25 0.27 29.47
CA THR A 46 -1.99 1.24 28.63
C THR A 46 -2.90 0.56 27.61
N GLY A 47 -2.51 -0.62 27.13
CA GLY A 47 -3.14 -1.29 25.98
C GLY A 47 -2.70 -0.70 24.63
N ILE A 48 -1.71 0.19 24.63
CA ILE A 48 -1.12 0.79 23.44
C ILE A 48 0.01 -0.10 22.94
N PHE A 49 0.05 -0.34 21.63
CA PHE A 49 1.11 -1.06 20.95
C PHE A 49 2.04 -0.05 20.28
N GLU A 50 3.36 -0.16 20.55
CA GLU A 50 4.31 0.88 20.20
C GLU A 50 5.66 0.31 19.73
N THR A 51 6.46 1.16 19.08
CA THR A 51 7.88 0.88 18.79
C THR A 51 8.72 1.08 20.05
N LEU A 52 9.85 0.39 20.17
CA LEU A 52 10.72 0.53 21.35
C LEU A 52 11.23 1.96 21.58
N ASN A 53 11.44 2.72 20.50
CA ASN A 53 11.99 4.07 20.58
C ASN A 53 10.99 5.07 21.20
N GLU A 54 9.72 4.93 20.87
CA GLU A 54 8.64 5.84 21.25
C GLU A 54 7.82 5.36 22.44
N ALA A 55 7.90 4.05 22.74
CA ALA A 55 7.19 3.43 23.85
C ALA A 55 7.41 4.14 25.18
N GLN A 56 6.32 4.24 25.93
CA GLN A 56 6.24 4.81 27.26
C GLN A 56 5.90 3.73 28.30
N GLU A 57 5.84 4.12 29.57
CA GLU A 57 5.46 3.22 30.66
C GLU A 57 4.09 2.59 30.41
N GLY A 58 4.02 1.28 30.53
CA GLY A 58 2.79 0.50 30.38
C GLY A 58 2.43 0.12 28.96
N ASP A 59 3.16 0.58 27.95
CA ASP A 59 2.94 0.20 26.54
C ASP A 59 3.44 -1.21 26.24
N ILE A 60 2.95 -1.80 25.17
CA ILE A 60 3.38 -3.11 24.66
C ILE A 60 4.26 -2.87 23.44
N VAL A 61 5.46 -3.42 23.46
CA VAL A 61 6.42 -3.26 22.37
C VAL A 61 6.45 -4.50 21.48
N ILE A 62 6.30 -4.33 20.15
CA ILE A 62 6.45 -5.42 19.17
C ILE A 62 7.67 -5.13 18.30
N ARG A 63 8.57 -6.13 18.19
CA ARG A 63 9.75 -6.05 17.33
C ARG A 63 10.09 -7.39 16.70
N HIS A 64 10.53 -7.38 15.43
CA HIS A 64 11.00 -8.60 14.77
C HIS A 64 12.19 -9.24 15.46
N TRP A 65 13.13 -8.44 15.93
CA TRP A 65 14.27 -8.92 16.70
C TRP A 65 14.63 -7.97 17.84
N ILE A 66 15.25 -8.51 18.87
CA ILE A 66 15.73 -7.78 20.04
C ILE A 66 17.01 -8.41 20.58
N ASN A 67 17.92 -7.62 21.10
CA ASN A 67 19.10 -8.06 21.87
C ASN A 67 18.99 -7.63 23.33
N GLY A 68 19.95 -8.02 24.17
CA GLY A 68 19.92 -7.70 25.60
C GLY A 68 19.86 -6.21 25.88
N LYS A 69 20.53 -5.37 25.09
CA LYS A 69 20.45 -3.91 25.23
C LYS A 69 19.05 -3.37 24.96
N GLY A 70 18.34 -3.93 23.99
CA GLY A 70 16.95 -3.57 23.72
C GLY A 70 16.02 -3.98 24.88
N VAL A 71 16.29 -5.13 25.51
CA VAL A 71 15.55 -5.57 26.72
C VAL A 71 15.80 -4.64 27.91
N GLU A 72 17.06 -4.19 28.12
CA GLU A 72 17.37 -3.18 29.15
C GLU A 72 16.60 -1.87 28.90
N ILE A 73 16.59 -1.37 27.66
CA ILE A 73 15.86 -0.14 27.31
C ILE A 73 14.35 -0.30 27.58
N ALA A 74 13.76 -1.43 27.22
CA ALA A 74 12.34 -1.71 27.47
C ALA A 74 12.03 -1.73 28.98
N ASN A 75 12.89 -2.38 29.77
CA ASN A 75 12.77 -2.41 31.22
C ASN A 75 12.92 -1.01 31.86
N ASP A 76 13.92 -0.23 31.41
CA ASP A 76 14.18 1.12 31.93
C ASP A 76 13.01 2.09 31.61
N LYS A 77 12.34 1.87 30.49
CA LYS A 77 11.12 2.60 30.12
C LYS A 77 9.87 2.09 30.85
N ASN A 78 9.99 1.01 31.63
CA ASN A 78 8.88 0.40 32.36
C ASN A 78 7.69 0.04 31.45
N VAL A 79 7.97 -0.44 30.21
CA VAL A 79 6.91 -0.92 29.30
C VAL A 79 6.28 -2.21 29.85
N ALA A 80 5.08 -2.54 29.41
CA ALA A 80 4.33 -3.67 29.90
C ALA A 80 4.99 -5.03 29.59
N CYS A 81 5.41 -5.20 28.34
CA CYS A 81 6.16 -6.35 27.85
C CYS A 81 6.75 -6.06 26.47
N LEU A 82 7.65 -6.95 26.04
CA LEU A 82 8.23 -6.92 24.72
C LEU A 82 7.87 -8.23 23.99
N ILE A 83 7.34 -8.12 22.79
CA ILE A 83 7.03 -9.26 21.91
C ILE A 83 8.05 -9.29 20.78
N THR A 84 8.65 -10.45 20.51
CA THR A 84 9.66 -10.60 19.45
C THR A 84 9.58 -11.95 18.74
N LEU A 85 9.94 -11.96 17.45
CA LEU A 85 10.15 -13.19 16.68
C LEU A 85 11.54 -13.79 16.96
N THR A 86 12.58 -12.94 16.97
CA THR A 86 13.98 -13.39 17.02
C THR A 86 14.71 -12.70 18.16
N PRO A 87 14.80 -13.34 19.35
CA PRO A 87 15.71 -12.89 20.38
C PRO A 87 17.15 -13.17 19.95
N LYS A 88 18.01 -12.15 19.99
CA LYS A 88 19.42 -12.22 19.62
C LYS A 88 20.34 -12.11 20.83
N GLU A 89 21.55 -12.67 20.72
CA GLU A 89 22.59 -12.56 21.74
C GLU A 89 22.07 -12.94 23.13
N ASP A 90 22.25 -12.08 24.11
CA ASP A 90 21.90 -12.25 25.53
C ASP A 90 20.47 -11.80 25.89
N ALA A 91 19.60 -11.58 24.90
CA ALA A 91 18.25 -11.02 25.12
C ALA A 91 17.44 -11.81 26.17
N LEU A 92 17.41 -13.14 26.10
CA LEU A 92 16.66 -13.97 27.03
C LEU A 92 17.32 -14.05 28.42
N GLU A 93 18.65 -14.07 28.46
CA GLU A 93 19.40 -14.01 29.73
C GLU A 93 19.13 -12.68 30.45
N MET A 94 19.07 -11.58 29.69
CA MET A 94 18.75 -10.26 30.22
C MET A 94 17.31 -10.18 30.72
N ALA A 95 16.35 -10.76 29.98
CA ALA A 95 14.95 -10.85 30.42
C ALA A 95 14.83 -11.56 31.77
N GLU A 96 15.49 -12.71 31.91
CA GLU A 96 15.52 -13.47 33.18
C GLU A 96 16.21 -12.71 34.32
N LYS A 97 17.35 -12.06 34.03
CA LYS A 97 18.10 -11.27 35.00
C LYS A 97 17.29 -10.08 35.53
N LEU A 98 16.59 -9.39 34.66
CA LEU A 98 15.78 -8.21 35.00
C LEU A 98 14.37 -8.57 35.49
N GLN A 99 13.97 -9.85 35.40
CA GLN A 99 12.60 -10.30 35.63
C GLN A 99 11.59 -9.51 34.80
N PHE A 100 12.02 -9.13 33.56
CA PHE A 100 11.23 -8.34 32.62
C PHE A 100 10.60 -9.27 31.56
N PRO A 101 9.28 -9.14 31.26
CA PRO A 101 8.59 -10.06 30.37
C PRO A 101 8.98 -9.83 28.89
N VAL A 102 9.57 -10.85 28.29
CA VAL A 102 9.79 -10.96 26.85
C VAL A 102 8.97 -12.15 26.34
N ILE A 103 8.05 -11.89 25.44
CA ILE A 103 7.23 -12.90 24.77
C ILE A 103 7.88 -13.22 23.42
N VAL A 104 8.32 -14.46 23.24
CA VAL A 104 8.86 -14.95 21.97
C VAL A 104 7.77 -15.69 21.22
N VAL A 105 7.54 -15.29 19.98
CA VAL A 105 6.53 -15.88 19.09
C VAL A 105 7.18 -16.56 17.88
N ASP A 106 6.56 -17.60 17.36
CA ASP A 106 7.02 -18.26 16.13
C ASP A 106 6.58 -17.48 14.89
N ARG A 107 5.54 -16.66 14.99
CA ARG A 107 4.93 -15.88 13.92
C ARG A 107 4.52 -14.50 14.45
N ILE A 108 5.27 -13.48 14.05
CA ILE A 108 5.08 -12.10 14.56
C ILE A 108 3.76 -11.49 14.06
N GLU A 109 3.28 -11.92 12.89
CA GLU A 109 2.03 -11.45 12.32
C GLU A 109 0.81 -11.75 13.20
N PHE A 110 0.87 -12.74 14.08
CA PHE A 110 -0.21 -12.96 15.06
C PHE A 110 -0.21 -11.90 16.16
N ALA A 111 0.95 -11.44 16.60
CA ALA A 111 1.04 -10.34 17.54
C ALA A 111 0.52 -9.03 16.92
N ASN A 112 0.84 -8.81 15.64
CA ASN A 112 0.38 -7.65 14.88
C ASN A 112 -1.14 -7.69 14.69
N ALA A 113 -1.69 -8.83 14.27
CA ALA A 113 -3.13 -9.03 14.13
C ALA A 113 -3.87 -8.83 15.45
N PHE A 114 -3.30 -9.33 16.56
CA PHE A 114 -3.84 -9.10 17.90
C PHE A 114 -3.87 -7.59 18.23
N ALA A 115 -2.77 -6.88 17.97
CA ALA A 115 -2.68 -5.44 18.22
C ALA A 115 -3.75 -4.65 17.46
N ILE A 116 -3.92 -4.93 16.15
CA ILE A 116 -4.92 -4.28 15.31
C ILE A 116 -6.33 -4.57 15.82
N LYS A 117 -6.64 -5.86 16.04
CA LYS A 117 -7.95 -6.26 16.52
C LYS A 117 -8.27 -5.66 17.88
N TRP A 118 -7.33 -5.75 18.83
CA TRP A 118 -7.47 -5.17 20.15
C TRP A 118 -7.76 -3.66 20.09
N THR A 119 -7.00 -2.93 19.30
CA THR A 119 -7.15 -1.48 19.16
C THR A 119 -8.49 -1.12 18.54
N ILE A 120 -8.89 -1.79 17.46
CA ILE A 120 -10.18 -1.54 16.81
C ILE A 120 -11.33 -1.84 17.77
N ASP A 121 -11.34 -3.01 18.39
CA ASP A 121 -12.45 -3.45 19.24
C ASP A 121 -12.60 -2.60 20.51
N ASN A 122 -11.51 -1.99 20.99
CA ASN A 122 -11.53 -1.18 22.20
C ASN A 122 -11.66 0.33 21.96
N LEU A 123 -11.17 0.85 20.81
CA LEU A 123 -11.20 2.28 20.53
C LEU A 123 -12.25 2.71 19.51
N VAL A 124 -12.53 1.87 18.53
CA VAL A 124 -13.40 2.21 17.39
C VAL A 124 -14.29 1.02 16.98
N PRO A 125 -15.03 0.41 17.93
CA PRO A 125 -15.76 -0.84 17.68
C PRO A 125 -16.86 -0.71 16.64
N ASP A 126 -17.51 0.45 16.55
CA ASP A 126 -18.73 0.67 15.77
C ASP A 126 -18.47 1.23 14.37
N CYS A 127 -17.21 1.53 14.02
CA CYS A 127 -16.86 2.03 12.69
C CYS A 127 -17.01 0.96 11.60
N LYS A 128 -17.43 1.37 10.40
CA LYS A 128 -17.37 0.52 9.21
C LYS A 128 -15.93 0.41 8.69
N ARG A 129 -15.56 -0.73 8.13
CA ARG A 129 -14.17 -1.08 7.84
C ARG A 129 -14.01 -1.51 6.40
N VAL A 130 -13.11 -0.85 5.67
CA VAL A 130 -12.75 -1.18 4.29
C VAL A 130 -11.31 -1.69 4.29
N VAL A 131 -11.09 -2.84 3.67
CA VAL A 131 -9.74 -3.39 3.46
C VAL A 131 -9.45 -3.44 1.98
N ILE A 132 -8.31 -2.90 1.59
CA ILE A 132 -7.85 -2.87 0.21
C ILE A 132 -6.54 -3.63 0.09
N SER A 133 -6.45 -4.53 -0.90
CA SER A 133 -5.22 -5.24 -1.25
C SER A 133 -5.10 -5.45 -2.76
N GLY A 134 -4.01 -6.07 -3.18
CA GLY A 134 -3.64 -6.32 -4.57
C GLY A 134 -2.25 -5.78 -4.88
N THR A 135 -1.65 -6.16 -6.00
CA THR A 135 -0.25 -5.81 -6.29
C THR A 135 -0.06 -4.32 -6.53
N ASN A 136 -0.85 -3.71 -7.42
CA ASN A 136 -0.78 -2.30 -7.77
C ASN A 136 -2.11 -1.58 -7.50
N GLY A 137 -2.05 -0.26 -7.23
CA GLY A 137 -3.23 0.58 -7.05
C GLY A 137 -3.83 0.59 -5.65
N LYS A 138 -3.32 -0.16 -4.70
CA LYS A 138 -3.76 -0.19 -3.29
C LYS A 138 -3.86 1.21 -2.69
N SER A 139 -2.74 1.91 -2.62
CA SER A 139 -2.64 3.24 -1.99
C SER A 139 -3.55 4.27 -2.66
N THR A 140 -3.59 4.28 -4.00
CA THR A 140 -4.47 5.19 -4.75
C THR A 140 -5.94 4.90 -4.48
N SER A 141 -6.35 3.63 -4.51
CA SER A 141 -7.74 3.24 -4.22
C SER A 141 -8.13 3.52 -2.78
N SER A 142 -7.26 3.18 -1.81
CA SER A 142 -7.49 3.46 -0.39
C SER A 142 -7.66 4.95 -0.12
N HIS A 143 -6.73 5.77 -0.63
CA HIS A 143 -6.77 7.21 -0.42
C HIS A 143 -7.95 7.87 -1.14
N LEU A 144 -8.35 7.35 -2.31
CA LEU A 144 -9.54 7.84 -3.00
C LEU A 144 -10.83 7.50 -2.23
N ILE A 145 -10.95 6.29 -1.66
CA ILE A 145 -12.06 5.93 -0.77
C ILE A 145 -12.08 6.84 0.45
N TYR A 146 -10.93 7.04 1.10
CA TYR A 146 -10.78 7.97 2.22
C TYR A 146 -11.23 9.38 1.84
N HIS A 147 -10.82 9.88 0.67
CA HIS A 147 -11.17 11.21 0.20
C HIS A 147 -12.68 11.35 -0.07
N ILE A 148 -13.29 10.38 -0.77
CA ILE A 148 -14.75 10.38 -1.04
C ILE A 148 -15.54 10.41 0.27
N LEU A 149 -15.21 9.55 1.22
CA LEU A 149 -15.88 9.48 2.51
C LEU A 149 -15.70 10.77 3.33
N SER A 150 -14.46 11.31 3.37
CA SER A 150 -14.16 12.57 4.06
C SER A 150 -14.89 13.76 3.40
N HIS A 151 -14.95 13.79 2.06
CA HIS A 151 -15.70 14.81 1.31
C HIS A 151 -17.20 14.76 1.60
N ALA A 152 -17.75 13.56 1.78
CA ALA A 152 -19.12 13.34 2.20
C ALA A 152 -19.40 13.72 3.67
N GLY A 153 -18.39 14.17 4.40
CA GLY A 153 -18.51 14.69 5.77
C GLY A 153 -18.33 13.66 6.87
N TYR A 154 -17.86 12.46 6.56
CA TYR A 154 -17.55 11.43 7.55
C TYR A 154 -16.17 11.59 8.17
N ASN A 155 -16.01 11.16 9.41
CA ASN A 155 -14.71 11.03 10.06
C ASN A 155 -14.07 9.71 9.63
N VAL A 156 -12.93 9.77 8.94
CA VAL A 156 -12.30 8.61 8.32
C VAL A 156 -10.85 8.48 8.75
N PHE A 157 -10.45 7.30 9.15
CA PHE A 157 -9.04 6.95 9.34
C PHE A 157 -8.53 6.20 8.11
N THR A 158 -7.29 6.46 7.70
CA THR A 158 -6.55 5.63 6.75
C THR A 158 -5.10 5.49 7.16
N ASN A 159 -4.50 4.32 6.92
CA ASN A 159 -3.07 4.10 7.08
C ASN A 159 -2.27 4.46 5.82
N THR A 160 -2.93 4.91 4.76
CA THR A 160 -2.29 5.34 3.53
C THR A 160 -1.87 6.79 3.67
N ASP A 161 -0.58 7.05 3.87
CA ASP A 161 -0.06 8.40 3.87
C ASP A 161 0.80 8.67 2.62
N ALA A 162 0.95 9.97 2.31
CA ALA A 162 1.66 10.44 1.13
C ALA A 162 3.19 10.32 1.25
N LYS A 163 3.74 9.93 2.38
CA LYS A 163 5.14 10.19 2.71
C LYS A 163 6.05 8.98 2.65
N SER A 164 5.57 7.77 2.65
CA SER A 164 6.44 6.61 2.61
C SER A 164 5.81 5.33 2.09
N GLU A 165 6.63 4.54 1.39
CA GLU A 165 6.34 3.17 0.98
C GLU A 165 6.09 2.23 2.17
N PHE A 166 6.56 2.58 3.36
CA PHE A 166 6.46 1.76 4.56
C PHE A 166 5.13 1.91 5.30
N ASN A 167 4.25 2.81 4.85
CA ASN A 167 2.96 3.02 5.48
C ASN A 167 1.94 1.93 5.21
N THR A 168 2.22 1.09 4.27
CA THR A 168 1.42 -0.08 4.01
C THR A 168 1.73 -1.20 4.98
N LEU A 169 2.03 -0.92 6.23
CA LEU A 169 1.91 -1.98 7.19
C LEU A 169 3.16 -2.70 7.64
N ILE A 170 3.82 -2.08 8.46
CA ILE A 170 4.34 -2.87 9.55
C ILE A 170 3.29 -2.74 10.67
N ASP A 171 2.65 -3.79 10.94
CA ASP A 171 1.37 -3.93 11.58
C ASP A 171 1.19 -3.31 12.97
N PRO A 172 2.18 -3.22 13.87
CA PRO A 172 2.02 -2.42 15.07
C PRO A 172 1.73 -0.95 14.77
N MET A 173 2.17 -0.47 13.59
CA MET A 173 1.97 0.92 13.19
C MET A 173 0.51 1.26 12.95
N VAL A 174 -0.31 0.36 12.41
CA VAL A 174 -1.75 0.62 12.22
C VAL A 174 -2.44 0.76 13.57
N ALA A 175 -2.20 -0.15 14.50
CA ALA A 175 -2.73 -0.09 15.85
C ALA A 175 -2.29 1.19 16.57
N LYS A 176 -1.00 1.55 16.48
CA LYS A 176 -0.43 2.78 17.00
C LYS A 176 -1.13 4.02 16.42
N LEU A 177 -1.20 4.14 15.09
CA LEU A 177 -1.79 5.31 14.42
C LEU A 177 -3.27 5.50 14.79
N ILE A 178 -4.05 4.43 14.85
CA ILE A 178 -5.44 4.50 15.33
C ILE A 178 -5.47 5.03 16.78
N SER A 179 -4.61 4.49 17.66
CA SER A 179 -4.55 4.93 19.06
C SER A 179 -4.17 6.39 19.18
N GLU A 180 -3.15 6.84 18.45
CA GLU A 180 -2.69 8.24 18.45
C GLU A 180 -3.77 9.21 17.98
N GLU A 181 -4.45 8.91 16.87
CA GLU A 181 -5.50 9.78 16.35
C GLU A 181 -6.73 9.82 17.27
N VAL A 182 -7.13 8.69 17.83
CA VAL A 182 -8.26 8.66 18.79
C VAL A 182 -7.91 9.50 20.02
N LEU A 183 -6.71 9.34 20.57
CA LEU A 183 -6.28 10.08 21.76
C LEU A 183 -6.11 11.58 21.47
N ALA A 184 -5.55 11.95 20.32
CA ALA A 184 -5.40 13.34 19.90
C ALA A 184 -6.75 14.05 19.74
N ASN A 185 -7.72 13.39 19.10
CA ASN A 185 -9.06 13.94 18.89
C ASN A 185 -9.84 14.14 20.19
N GLN A 186 -9.57 13.34 21.22
CA GLN A 186 -10.23 13.48 22.51
C GLN A 186 -9.51 14.44 23.47
N GLY A 187 -8.33 14.94 23.11
CA GLY A 187 -7.50 15.76 24.00
C GLY A 187 -7.07 15.02 25.26
N VAL A 188 -6.97 13.71 25.18
CA VAL A 188 -6.68 12.82 26.31
C VAL A 188 -5.20 12.47 26.31
N ASP A 189 -4.53 12.66 27.44
CA ASP A 189 -3.21 12.07 27.65
C ASP A 189 -3.40 10.58 28.00
N PRO A 190 -2.90 9.64 27.16
CA PRO A 190 -3.06 8.20 27.38
C PRO A 190 -2.53 7.75 28.75
N ARG A 191 -1.60 8.49 29.32
CA ARG A 191 -1.01 8.22 30.64
C ARG A 191 -1.96 8.46 31.81
N LEU A 192 -3.11 9.10 31.56
CA LEU A 192 -4.15 9.31 32.58
C LEU A 192 -5.08 8.11 32.74
N PHE A 193 -5.00 7.12 31.87
CA PHE A 193 -5.82 5.92 31.90
C PHE A 193 -4.93 4.69 32.12
N ASN A 194 -5.30 3.87 33.08
CA ASN A 194 -4.61 2.60 33.32
C ASN A 194 -4.86 1.59 32.19
N PHE A 195 -5.78 1.90 31.28
CA PHE A 195 -6.17 1.02 30.19
C PHE A 195 -6.85 1.80 29.07
N ILE A 196 -6.53 1.48 27.82
CA ILE A 196 -7.16 2.08 26.65
C ILE A 196 -8.69 1.88 26.65
N CYS A 197 -9.18 0.78 27.25
CA CYS A 197 -10.61 0.49 27.38
C CYS A 197 -11.37 1.48 28.26
N ASP A 198 -10.69 2.21 29.13
CA ASP A 198 -11.30 3.16 30.08
C ASP A 198 -11.51 4.55 29.45
N ILE A 199 -11.09 4.75 28.19
CA ILE A 199 -11.27 6.00 27.47
C ILE A 199 -12.75 6.19 27.16
N PRO A 200 -13.36 7.29 27.64
CA PRO A 200 -14.75 7.59 27.35
C PRO A 200 -14.94 8.08 25.91
N ASN A 201 -16.11 7.86 25.35
CA ASN A 201 -16.53 8.45 24.07
C ASN A 201 -15.69 8.01 22.86
N LYS A 202 -15.81 6.73 22.48
CA LYS A 202 -15.02 6.07 21.43
C LYS A 202 -15.51 6.27 19.99
N GLU A 203 -16.55 7.07 19.81
CA GLU A 203 -17.12 7.41 18.49
C GLU A 203 -16.26 8.50 17.83
N VAL A 204 -15.05 8.14 17.37
CA VAL A 204 -14.12 9.08 16.72
C VAL A 204 -14.17 8.92 15.21
N PHE A 205 -14.32 7.70 14.70
CA PHE A 205 -14.35 7.40 13.27
C PHE A 205 -15.65 6.72 12.86
N ASP A 206 -16.20 7.18 11.73
CA ASP A 206 -17.29 6.50 11.04
C ASP A 206 -16.76 5.34 10.20
N TYR A 207 -15.56 5.50 9.64
CA TYR A 207 -14.91 4.54 8.75
C TYR A 207 -13.42 4.37 9.04
N LEU A 208 -12.95 3.11 8.88
CA LEU A 208 -11.52 2.79 8.73
C LEU A 208 -11.29 2.31 7.29
N VAL A 209 -10.36 2.94 6.59
CA VAL A 209 -9.93 2.53 5.24
C VAL A 209 -8.48 2.07 5.34
N ILE A 210 -8.28 0.75 5.32
CA ILE A 210 -6.99 0.14 5.62
C ILE A 210 -6.46 -0.61 4.40
N GLU A 211 -5.29 -0.19 3.96
CA GLU A 211 -4.51 -0.90 2.96
C GLU A 211 -3.79 -2.08 3.63
N VAL A 212 -3.90 -3.28 3.05
CA VAL A 212 -3.23 -4.50 3.50
C VAL A 212 -2.32 -5.02 2.40
N SER A 213 -1.04 -5.27 2.72
CA SER A 213 -0.10 -5.86 1.76
C SER A 213 -0.57 -7.25 1.34
N GLU A 214 -0.57 -7.50 0.04
CA GLU A 214 -0.91 -8.81 -0.51
C GLU A 214 0.12 -9.88 -0.14
N VAL A 215 1.40 -9.50 -0.16
CA VAL A 215 2.53 -10.36 0.20
C VAL A 215 3.40 -9.63 1.22
N GLN A 216 3.72 -10.26 2.31
CA GLN A 216 4.58 -9.71 3.34
C GLN A 216 5.62 -10.74 3.79
N GLY A 217 6.79 -10.27 4.22
CA GLY A 217 7.86 -11.13 4.70
C GLY A 217 8.90 -10.39 5.52
N TRP A 218 9.79 -11.17 6.12
CA TRP A 218 10.94 -10.65 6.83
C TRP A 218 12.23 -11.31 6.30
N GLY A 219 13.13 -10.53 5.72
CA GLY A 219 14.26 -11.05 4.99
C GLY A 219 13.80 -11.86 3.77
N THR A 220 14.09 -13.15 3.73
CA THR A 220 13.66 -14.09 2.69
C THR A 220 12.46 -14.96 3.11
N ASP A 221 11.93 -14.77 4.31
CA ASP A 221 10.89 -15.63 4.87
C ASP A 221 9.50 -15.00 4.65
N LEU A 222 8.68 -15.68 3.86
CA LEU A 222 7.29 -15.29 3.60
C LEU A 222 6.43 -15.46 4.86
N MET A 223 5.69 -14.42 5.23
CA MET A 223 4.61 -14.47 6.23
C MET A 223 3.35 -15.04 5.59
N LYS A 224 3.23 -16.37 5.57
CA LYS A 224 2.10 -17.06 4.91
C LYS A 224 0.75 -16.64 5.46
N ASN A 225 -0.20 -16.41 4.54
CA ASN A 225 -1.56 -15.95 4.82
C ASN A 225 -1.61 -14.58 5.51
N HIS A 226 -0.62 -13.72 5.29
CA HIS A 226 -0.56 -12.38 5.90
C HIS A 226 -1.84 -11.59 5.62
N ALA A 227 -2.24 -11.45 4.36
CA ALA A 227 -3.45 -10.70 3.99
C ALA A 227 -4.72 -11.28 4.65
N LEU A 228 -4.83 -12.62 4.77
CA LEU A 228 -5.93 -13.28 5.47
C LEU A 228 -5.94 -12.95 6.97
N ILE A 229 -4.78 -13.03 7.62
CA ILE A 229 -4.63 -12.80 9.07
C ILE A 229 -4.98 -11.36 9.42
N MET A 230 -4.40 -10.38 8.69
CA MET A 230 -4.64 -8.96 8.94
C MET A 230 -6.08 -8.56 8.62
N SER A 231 -6.60 -8.96 7.46
CA SER A 231 -7.99 -8.67 7.11
C SER A 231 -8.99 -9.30 8.08
N SER A 232 -8.70 -10.50 8.57
CA SER A 232 -9.54 -11.15 9.59
C SER A 232 -9.50 -10.42 10.93
N ALA A 233 -8.36 -9.84 11.32
CA ALA A 233 -8.23 -9.02 12.52
C ALA A 233 -9.00 -7.69 12.40
N ILE A 234 -9.00 -7.09 11.21
CA ILE A 234 -9.75 -5.87 10.91
C ILE A 234 -11.25 -6.16 10.82
N ASN A 235 -11.66 -7.33 10.32
CA ASN A 235 -13.05 -7.73 10.11
C ASN A 235 -13.83 -6.78 9.19
N PRO A 236 -13.50 -6.73 7.88
CA PRO A 236 -14.02 -5.72 6.97
C PRO A 236 -15.51 -5.84 6.67
N ASP A 237 -16.17 -4.70 6.51
CA ASP A 237 -17.51 -4.58 5.90
C ASP A 237 -17.41 -4.55 4.37
N VAL A 238 -16.28 -4.08 3.83
CA VAL A 238 -15.98 -4.13 2.39
C VAL A 238 -14.54 -4.55 2.18
N GLY A 239 -14.34 -5.58 1.35
CA GLY A 239 -13.04 -5.99 0.84
C GLY A 239 -12.85 -5.53 -0.62
N VAL A 240 -11.64 -5.12 -0.98
CA VAL A 240 -11.30 -4.69 -2.35
C VAL A 240 -10.02 -5.38 -2.79
N VAL A 241 -10.05 -6.00 -3.97
CA VAL A 241 -8.83 -6.55 -4.61
C VAL A 241 -8.65 -5.89 -5.97
N THR A 242 -7.55 -5.16 -6.13
CA THR A 242 -7.28 -4.35 -7.33
C THR A 242 -6.76 -5.18 -8.50
N ASN A 243 -5.69 -5.91 -8.32
CA ASN A 243 -5.06 -6.79 -9.32
C ASN A 243 -4.09 -7.78 -8.67
N VAL A 244 -3.69 -8.81 -9.42
CA VAL A 244 -2.69 -9.81 -9.01
C VAL A 244 -1.65 -9.95 -10.11
N THR A 245 -0.46 -9.43 -9.87
CA THR A 245 0.69 -9.55 -10.78
C THR A 245 1.94 -9.95 -10.00
N MET A 246 3.00 -10.34 -10.70
CA MET A 246 4.25 -10.72 -10.03
C MET A 246 4.92 -9.52 -9.40
N ASP A 247 5.02 -9.54 -8.09
CA ASP A 247 5.83 -8.62 -7.28
C ASP A 247 6.42 -9.39 -6.09
N HIS A 248 7.16 -8.71 -5.22
CA HIS A 248 7.81 -9.31 -4.05
C HIS A 248 8.69 -10.54 -4.38
N ILE A 249 9.40 -10.49 -5.52
CA ILE A 249 10.31 -11.54 -5.99
C ILE A 249 11.37 -11.80 -4.92
N GLY A 250 11.50 -13.07 -4.52
CA GLY A 250 12.36 -13.50 -3.41
C GLY A 250 11.56 -13.86 -2.14
N LEU A 251 10.33 -13.37 -1.98
CA LEU A 251 9.37 -13.88 -1.00
C LEU A 251 8.42 -14.89 -1.63
N VAL A 252 7.99 -14.64 -2.87
CA VAL A 252 7.14 -15.52 -3.68
C VAL A 252 7.86 -15.91 -4.96
N ASN A 253 7.53 -17.09 -5.48
CA ASN A 253 8.20 -17.69 -6.65
C ASN A 253 7.26 -17.80 -7.86
N SER A 254 5.98 -17.59 -7.68
CA SER A 254 4.98 -17.72 -8.75
C SER A 254 3.77 -16.82 -8.54
N ILE A 255 3.03 -16.59 -9.61
CA ILE A 255 1.79 -15.82 -9.58
C ILE A 255 0.71 -16.53 -8.74
N GLU A 256 0.74 -17.85 -8.67
CA GLU A 256 -0.17 -18.65 -7.85
C GLU A 256 0.06 -18.38 -6.36
N GLU A 257 1.31 -18.18 -5.92
CA GLU A 257 1.60 -17.80 -4.53
C GLU A 257 1.08 -16.40 -4.24
N VAL A 258 1.25 -15.42 -5.14
CA VAL A 258 0.67 -14.07 -5.00
C VAL A 258 -0.86 -14.15 -4.94
N PHE A 259 -1.47 -14.95 -5.81
CA PHE A 259 -2.93 -15.17 -5.82
C PHE A 259 -3.43 -15.75 -4.50
N GLU A 260 -2.76 -16.78 -3.97
CA GLU A 260 -3.15 -17.40 -2.70
C GLU A 260 -3.08 -16.41 -1.54
N GLU A 261 -2.01 -15.63 -1.45
CA GLU A 261 -1.84 -14.61 -0.40
C GLU A 261 -2.88 -13.49 -0.53
N THR A 262 -3.04 -12.91 -1.74
CA THR A 262 -3.99 -11.82 -1.99
C THR A 262 -5.44 -12.23 -1.76
N SER A 263 -5.80 -13.50 -2.09
CA SER A 263 -7.13 -14.05 -1.86
C SER A 263 -7.56 -14.03 -0.38
N GLY A 264 -6.62 -13.81 0.52
CA GLY A 264 -6.87 -13.68 1.94
C GLY A 264 -7.89 -12.59 2.30
N VAL A 265 -7.91 -11.47 1.56
CA VAL A 265 -8.91 -10.41 1.75
C VAL A 265 -10.33 -10.90 1.46
N VAL A 266 -10.50 -11.59 0.33
CA VAL A 266 -11.81 -12.16 -0.05
C VAL A 266 -12.29 -13.18 0.98
N LYS A 267 -11.39 -14.07 1.39
CA LYS A 267 -11.67 -15.11 2.39
C LYS A 267 -11.98 -14.53 3.77
N ALA A 268 -11.45 -13.35 4.11
CA ALA A 268 -11.68 -12.68 5.39
C ALA A 268 -12.99 -11.87 5.42
N THR A 269 -13.46 -11.40 4.27
CA THR A 269 -14.71 -10.63 4.17
C THR A 269 -15.90 -11.57 4.27
N ASP A 270 -16.64 -11.52 5.36
CA ASP A 270 -17.77 -12.42 5.65
C ASP A 270 -19.12 -11.69 5.77
N LYS A 271 -19.14 -10.39 5.52
CA LYS A 271 -20.34 -9.52 5.53
C LYS A 271 -20.19 -8.40 4.52
N GLY A 272 -21.28 -7.69 4.25
CA GLY A 272 -21.27 -6.51 3.38
C GLY A 272 -20.89 -6.84 1.94
N GLY A 273 -19.78 -6.31 1.44
CA GLY A 273 -19.42 -6.45 0.03
C GLY A 273 -17.97 -6.76 -0.27
N ILE A 274 -17.74 -7.31 -1.45
CA ILE A 274 -16.41 -7.55 -2.03
C ILE A 274 -16.33 -6.93 -3.41
N VAL A 275 -15.26 -6.19 -3.69
CA VAL A 275 -15.00 -5.56 -4.99
C VAL A 275 -13.87 -6.32 -5.68
N LEU A 276 -14.15 -6.83 -6.87
CA LEU A 276 -13.22 -7.62 -7.68
C LEU A 276 -13.03 -7.00 -9.07
N ASN A 277 -11.80 -6.90 -9.51
CA ASN A 277 -11.46 -6.48 -10.86
C ASN A 277 -11.75 -7.62 -11.85
N PHE A 278 -12.75 -7.44 -12.70
CA PHE A 278 -13.18 -8.42 -13.69
C PHE A 278 -12.14 -8.64 -14.80
N ASP A 279 -11.36 -7.60 -15.13
CA ASP A 279 -10.37 -7.64 -16.22
C ASP A 279 -9.09 -8.41 -15.82
N ASP A 280 -8.90 -8.72 -14.55
CA ASP A 280 -7.78 -9.51 -14.05
C ASP A 280 -8.26 -10.95 -13.79
N GLU A 281 -7.75 -11.90 -14.57
CA GLU A 281 -8.19 -13.32 -14.51
C GLU A 281 -8.00 -13.92 -13.12
N ASN A 282 -6.93 -13.55 -12.40
CA ASN A 282 -6.66 -14.02 -11.05
C ASN A 282 -7.67 -13.42 -10.05
N VAL A 283 -7.89 -12.10 -10.11
CA VAL A 283 -8.87 -11.45 -9.23
C VAL A 283 -10.28 -11.96 -9.51
N PHE A 284 -10.65 -12.11 -10.78
CA PHE A 284 -11.95 -12.67 -11.15
C PHE A 284 -12.16 -14.09 -10.63
N ALA A 285 -11.11 -14.93 -10.65
CA ALA A 285 -11.18 -16.29 -10.10
C ALA A 285 -11.44 -16.32 -8.58
N MET A 286 -11.12 -15.23 -7.86
CA MET A 286 -11.35 -15.14 -6.41
C MET A 286 -12.84 -15.11 -6.03
N LYS A 287 -13.75 -14.89 -6.97
CA LYS A 287 -15.20 -14.99 -6.72
C LYS A 287 -15.61 -16.34 -6.11
N GLU A 288 -14.86 -17.39 -6.38
CA GLU A 288 -15.08 -18.72 -5.80
C GLU A 288 -14.80 -18.80 -4.28
N PHE A 289 -14.14 -17.78 -3.73
CA PHE A 289 -13.82 -17.67 -2.30
C PHE A 289 -14.74 -16.72 -1.54
N VAL A 290 -15.68 -16.05 -2.23
CA VAL A 290 -16.62 -15.12 -1.61
C VAL A 290 -17.53 -15.90 -0.66
N ASN A 291 -17.68 -15.39 0.55
CA ASN A 291 -18.51 -16.05 1.56
C ASN A 291 -20.01 -15.85 1.26
N ASP A 292 -20.83 -16.80 1.71
CA ASP A 292 -22.28 -16.74 1.55
C ASP A 292 -22.86 -15.45 2.17
N GLY A 293 -23.69 -14.75 1.41
CA GLY A 293 -24.36 -13.53 1.86
C GLY A 293 -23.53 -12.24 1.70
N VAL A 294 -22.35 -12.32 1.10
CA VAL A 294 -21.53 -11.16 0.74
C VAL A 294 -21.87 -10.71 -0.68
N ASP A 295 -22.22 -9.43 -0.85
CA ASP A 295 -22.50 -8.85 -2.16
C ASP A 295 -21.21 -8.73 -2.99
N THR A 296 -21.22 -9.15 -4.25
CA THR A 296 -20.05 -9.04 -5.13
C THR A 296 -20.23 -7.89 -6.11
N TYR A 297 -19.25 -7.01 -6.14
CA TYR A 297 -19.14 -5.90 -7.09
C TYR A 297 -18.00 -6.18 -8.06
N PHE A 298 -18.26 -6.09 -9.36
CA PHE A 298 -17.25 -6.25 -10.39
C PHE A 298 -16.92 -4.93 -11.07
N THR A 299 -15.63 -4.67 -11.25
CA THR A 299 -15.14 -3.50 -11.99
C THR A 299 -14.53 -3.91 -13.32
N SER A 300 -14.74 -3.14 -14.40
CA SER A 300 -14.16 -3.44 -15.71
C SER A 300 -13.93 -2.21 -16.57
N MET A 301 -12.90 -2.27 -17.41
CA MET A 301 -12.67 -1.38 -18.55
C MET A 301 -13.29 -1.91 -19.84
N ASP A 302 -13.75 -3.17 -19.87
CA ASP A 302 -14.39 -3.81 -21.01
C ASP A 302 -15.90 -3.93 -20.79
N LYS A 303 -16.63 -2.94 -21.33
CA LYS A 303 -18.09 -2.90 -21.30
C LYS A 303 -18.72 -4.17 -21.85
N ALA A 304 -18.26 -4.64 -23.02
CA ALA A 304 -18.91 -5.76 -23.69
C ALA A 304 -18.76 -7.04 -22.89
N ALA A 305 -17.57 -7.31 -22.36
CA ALA A 305 -17.31 -8.51 -21.57
C ALA A 305 -18.09 -8.50 -20.24
N ILE A 306 -18.14 -7.36 -19.54
CA ILE A 306 -18.84 -7.29 -18.26
C ILE A 306 -20.37 -7.26 -18.39
N GLU A 307 -20.92 -6.69 -19.46
CA GLU A 307 -22.37 -6.70 -19.72
C GLU A 307 -22.87 -8.11 -20.09
N ASP A 308 -22.06 -8.89 -20.83
CA ASP A 308 -22.37 -10.28 -21.17
C ASP A 308 -22.27 -11.24 -19.98
N PHE A 309 -21.51 -10.86 -18.95
CA PHE A 309 -21.40 -11.64 -17.73
C PHE A 309 -22.69 -11.51 -16.90
N LYS A 310 -23.42 -12.62 -16.79
CA LYS A 310 -24.72 -12.69 -16.10
C LYS A 310 -24.61 -13.60 -14.89
N VAL A 311 -24.61 -13.00 -13.72
CA VAL A 311 -24.73 -13.70 -12.43
C VAL A 311 -25.77 -12.98 -11.58
N ASP A 312 -26.59 -13.75 -10.86
CA ASP A 312 -27.59 -13.18 -9.93
C ASP A 312 -26.89 -12.45 -8.80
N SER A 313 -27.37 -11.29 -8.42
CA SER A 313 -26.86 -10.41 -7.35
C SER A 313 -25.54 -9.66 -7.59
N ASP A 314 -24.93 -9.76 -8.76
CA ASP A 314 -23.69 -9.02 -9.04
C ASP A 314 -23.96 -7.54 -9.35
N ARG A 315 -23.07 -6.69 -8.83
CA ARG A 315 -23.08 -5.24 -9.08
C ARG A 315 -21.93 -4.92 -10.03
N LYS A 316 -22.15 -4.08 -11.03
CA LYS A 316 -21.21 -3.79 -12.09
C LYS A 316 -20.91 -2.30 -12.16
N VAL A 317 -19.64 -1.95 -11.97
CA VAL A 317 -19.14 -0.58 -12.18
C VAL A 317 -18.08 -0.63 -13.27
N TYR A 318 -18.31 0.04 -14.40
CA TYR A 318 -17.43 -0.09 -15.55
C TYR A 318 -17.24 1.22 -16.31
N TYR A 319 -16.17 1.28 -17.08
CA TYR A 319 -15.91 2.37 -17.99
C TYR A 319 -16.46 2.05 -19.39
N ASP A 320 -17.34 2.90 -19.87
CA ASP A 320 -17.87 2.86 -21.23
C ASP A 320 -17.02 3.78 -22.12
N SER A 321 -16.13 3.20 -22.94
CA SER A 321 -15.23 3.94 -23.82
C SER A 321 -15.94 4.65 -24.98
N GLU A 322 -17.14 4.19 -25.39
CA GLU A 322 -17.94 4.83 -26.44
C GLU A 322 -18.62 6.10 -25.92
N GLU A 323 -19.23 6.01 -24.74
CA GLU A 323 -19.87 7.15 -24.07
C GLU A 323 -18.88 7.99 -23.26
N LYS A 324 -17.64 7.53 -23.10
CA LYS A 324 -16.60 8.13 -22.25
C LYS A 324 -17.12 8.43 -20.85
N ALA A 325 -17.68 7.43 -20.21
CA ALA A 325 -18.32 7.56 -18.90
C ALA A 325 -18.12 6.32 -18.02
N ILE A 326 -18.05 6.55 -16.72
CA ILE A 326 -18.17 5.48 -15.71
C ILE A 326 -19.65 5.22 -15.48
N LYS A 327 -20.02 3.95 -15.51
CA LYS A 327 -21.39 3.48 -15.33
C LYS A 327 -21.51 2.52 -14.14
N TYR A 328 -22.65 2.56 -13.49
CA TYR A 328 -23.07 1.61 -12.48
C TYR A 328 -24.44 1.03 -12.87
N ASP A 329 -24.54 -0.29 -13.00
CA ASP A 329 -25.71 -1.01 -13.47
C ASP A 329 -26.34 -0.39 -14.75
N GLY A 330 -25.48 0.11 -15.66
CA GLY A 330 -25.87 0.72 -16.94
C GLY A 330 -26.18 2.21 -16.90
N GLU A 331 -26.28 2.82 -15.72
CA GLU A 331 -26.49 4.28 -15.59
C GLU A 331 -25.15 5.03 -15.49
N SER A 332 -25.06 6.17 -16.21
CA SER A 332 -23.86 7.00 -16.23
C SER A 332 -23.74 7.80 -14.93
N ILE A 333 -22.63 7.66 -14.21
CA ILE A 333 -22.38 8.37 -12.94
C ILE A 333 -21.32 9.45 -13.06
N LEU A 334 -20.28 9.27 -13.89
CA LEU A 334 -19.21 10.25 -14.12
C LEU A 334 -18.78 10.22 -15.59
N ARG A 335 -18.50 11.38 -16.15
CA ARG A 335 -17.91 11.49 -17.50
C ARG A 335 -16.39 11.52 -17.39
N PHE A 336 -15.70 11.12 -18.46
CA PHE A 336 -14.25 11.10 -18.53
C PHE A 336 -13.61 12.48 -18.24
N GLU A 337 -14.19 13.56 -18.76
CA GLU A 337 -13.71 14.93 -18.53
C GLU A 337 -13.85 15.42 -17.08
N GLU A 338 -14.62 14.71 -16.26
CA GLU A 338 -14.80 15.01 -14.83
C GLU A 338 -13.80 14.25 -13.94
N LEU A 339 -13.00 13.34 -14.52
CA LEU A 339 -12.03 12.56 -13.75
C LEU A 339 -10.79 13.40 -13.42
N PRO A 340 -10.21 13.24 -12.22
CA PRO A 340 -9.07 14.05 -11.78
C PRO A 340 -7.78 13.73 -12.52
N PHE A 341 -7.70 12.56 -13.15
CA PHE A 341 -6.55 12.11 -13.95
C PHE A 341 -6.99 11.06 -14.96
N THR A 342 -6.15 10.88 -15.98
CA THR A 342 -6.38 9.99 -17.11
C THR A 342 -5.36 8.85 -17.11
N GLY A 343 -5.70 7.76 -17.79
CA GLY A 343 -4.90 6.55 -17.87
C GLY A 343 -5.66 5.35 -17.30
N ASP A 344 -5.59 4.24 -18.00
CA ASP A 344 -6.42 3.06 -17.72
C ASP A 344 -6.27 2.54 -16.28
N HIS A 345 -5.04 2.53 -15.76
CA HIS A 345 -4.80 2.04 -14.39
C HIS A 345 -5.41 2.96 -13.33
N PHE A 346 -5.48 4.28 -13.58
CA PHE A 346 -6.16 5.20 -12.68
C PHE A 346 -7.68 5.04 -12.76
N ILE A 347 -8.23 4.86 -13.96
CA ILE A 347 -9.66 4.58 -14.12
C ILE A 347 -10.02 3.31 -13.36
N ARG A 348 -9.21 2.23 -13.44
CA ARG A 348 -9.41 1.00 -12.64
C ARG A 348 -9.44 1.27 -11.14
N ASN A 349 -8.52 2.11 -10.65
CA ASN A 349 -8.52 2.48 -9.22
C ASN A 349 -9.77 3.29 -8.83
N ILE A 350 -10.23 4.19 -9.71
CA ILE A 350 -11.48 4.96 -9.53
C ILE A 350 -12.69 4.01 -9.51
N LEU A 351 -12.76 3.04 -10.43
CA LEU A 351 -13.84 2.04 -10.46
C LEU A 351 -13.89 1.25 -9.15
N SER A 352 -12.73 0.83 -8.65
CA SER A 352 -12.63 0.11 -7.36
C SER A 352 -13.11 0.96 -6.19
N ALA A 353 -12.70 2.23 -6.13
CA ALA A 353 -13.11 3.14 -5.06
C ALA A 353 -14.61 3.47 -5.11
N ILE A 354 -15.16 3.74 -6.29
CA ILE A 354 -16.59 3.97 -6.49
C ILE A 354 -17.38 2.74 -6.04
N SER A 355 -16.96 1.54 -6.45
CA SER A 355 -17.64 0.29 -6.08
C SER A 355 -17.64 0.05 -4.57
N ALA A 356 -16.52 0.34 -3.89
CA ALA A 356 -16.42 0.23 -2.44
C ALA A 356 -17.38 1.24 -1.75
N CYS A 357 -17.43 2.48 -2.21
CA CYS A 357 -18.34 3.50 -1.66
C CYS A 357 -19.82 3.16 -1.94
N ILE A 358 -20.15 2.59 -3.10
CA ILE A 358 -21.50 2.10 -3.40
C ILE A 358 -21.87 0.96 -2.44
N SER A 359 -20.95 0.02 -2.21
CA SER A 359 -21.15 -1.08 -1.26
C SER A 359 -21.36 -0.61 0.18
N LEU A 360 -20.80 0.54 0.55
CA LEU A 360 -21.02 1.22 1.83
C LEU A 360 -22.33 2.04 1.87
N GLU A 361 -23.11 2.04 0.77
CA GLU A 361 -24.35 2.80 0.63
C GLU A 361 -24.14 4.34 0.65
N ILE A 362 -22.98 4.81 0.22
CA ILE A 362 -22.70 6.25 0.09
C ILE A 362 -23.53 6.81 -1.08
N PRO A 363 -24.20 7.98 -0.92
CA PRO A 363 -24.96 8.59 -2.00
C PRO A 363 -24.13 8.84 -3.26
N ILE A 364 -24.67 8.52 -4.43
CA ILE A 364 -23.95 8.64 -5.71
C ILE A 364 -23.43 10.06 -5.95
N GLU A 365 -24.18 11.10 -5.56
CA GLU A 365 -23.72 12.49 -5.73
C GLU A 365 -22.50 12.80 -4.86
N ASP A 366 -22.43 12.29 -3.63
CA ASP A 366 -21.25 12.45 -2.76
C ASP A 366 -20.03 11.72 -3.34
N ILE A 367 -20.25 10.53 -3.91
CA ILE A 367 -19.20 9.77 -4.62
C ILE A 367 -18.67 10.59 -5.81
N LYS A 368 -19.56 11.14 -6.63
CA LYS A 368 -19.20 11.95 -7.81
C LYS A 368 -18.37 13.16 -7.41
N ASP A 369 -18.84 13.91 -6.43
CA ASP A 369 -18.19 15.13 -5.97
C ASP A 369 -16.83 14.82 -5.31
N GLY A 370 -16.74 13.74 -4.55
CA GLY A 370 -15.48 13.26 -3.99
C GLY A 370 -14.47 12.86 -5.06
N VAL A 371 -14.88 12.13 -6.11
CA VAL A 371 -13.97 11.79 -7.22
C VAL A 371 -13.48 13.03 -7.95
N LYS A 372 -14.37 13.99 -8.28
CA LYS A 372 -13.99 15.22 -9.00
C LYS A 372 -12.98 16.08 -8.27
N THR A 373 -13.03 16.09 -6.95
CA THR A 373 -12.18 16.94 -6.09
C THR A 373 -10.93 16.22 -5.62
N TYR A 374 -10.73 14.97 -6.00
CA TYR A 374 -9.60 14.19 -5.56
C TYR A 374 -8.26 14.73 -6.08
N MET A 375 -7.30 14.84 -5.18
CA MET A 375 -5.91 15.16 -5.50
C MET A 375 -5.05 13.92 -5.25
N PRO A 376 -4.26 13.48 -6.23
CA PRO A 376 -3.40 12.31 -6.07
C PRO A 376 -2.43 12.45 -4.89
N LEU A 377 -2.12 11.33 -4.25
CA LEU A 377 -1.03 11.26 -3.29
C LEU A 377 0.30 11.65 -3.93
N SER A 378 1.20 12.22 -3.14
CA SER A 378 2.58 12.46 -3.57
C SER A 378 3.16 11.18 -4.17
N ARG A 379 3.89 11.32 -5.29
CA ARG A 379 4.48 10.21 -6.02
C ARG A 379 3.49 9.14 -6.52
N ARG A 380 2.24 9.54 -6.78
CA ARG A 380 1.23 8.70 -7.44
C ARG A 380 0.69 9.44 -8.66
N PHE A 381 1.52 9.52 -9.72
CA PHE A 381 1.27 10.30 -10.94
C PHE A 381 1.04 11.79 -10.64
N THR A 382 1.83 12.33 -9.73
CA THR A 382 1.68 13.71 -9.26
C THR A 382 2.35 14.65 -10.24
N ARG A 383 1.62 15.67 -10.68
CA ARG A 383 2.17 16.76 -11.50
C ARG A 383 2.88 17.76 -10.60
N LEU A 384 4.21 17.85 -10.73
CA LEU A 384 5.05 18.75 -9.94
C LEU A 384 5.20 20.13 -10.58
N TYR A 385 5.31 20.19 -11.92
CA TYR A 385 5.51 21.40 -12.70
C TYR A 385 4.71 21.36 -14.00
N ASP A 386 4.46 22.54 -14.59
CA ASP A 386 3.64 22.73 -15.79
C ASP A 386 4.45 23.01 -17.07
N GLU A 387 5.65 23.59 -16.94
CA GLU A 387 6.50 23.98 -18.07
C GLU A 387 8.01 23.75 -17.76
N PRO A 388 8.61 22.63 -18.18
CA PRO A 388 7.98 21.43 -18.75
C PRO A 388 7.00 20.77 -17.78
N ILE A 389 6.10 19.95 -18.30
CA ILE A 389 5.26 19.11 -17.43
C ILE A 389 6.17 18.08 -16.76
N VAL A 390 6.17 18.05 -15.43
CA VAL A 390 6.91 17.03 -14.65
C VAL A 390 5.92 16.18 -13.89
N ILE A 391 5.93 14.89 -14.17
CA ILE A 391 5.13 13.86 -13.47
C ILE A 391 6.05 13.03 -12.59
N ASP A 392 5.66 12.83 -11.33
CA ASP A 392 6.37 11.97 -10.38
C ASP A 392 5.48 10.79 -9.99
N ASP A 393 6.03 9.57 -10.16
CA ASP A 393 5.32 8.32 -9.86
C ASP A 393 6.24 7.30 -9.19
N PHE A 394 5.68 6.55 -8.26
CA PHE A 394 6.39 5.52 -7.49
C PHE A 394 6.61 4.21 -8.26
N ALA A 395 6.22 4.13 -9.53
CA ALA A 395 6.31 2.92 -10.35
C ALA A 395 7.71 2.28 -10.25
N HIS A 396 7.76 1.02 -9.79
CA HIS A 396 9.00 0.33 -9.43
C HIS A 396 8.98 -1.18 -9.72
N ASN A 397 7.88 -1.67 -10.28
CA ASN A 397 7.74 -3.04 -10.77
C ASN A 397 7.37 -3.02 -12.26
N PRO A 398 7.48 -4.15 -12.99
CA PRO A 398 7.27 -4.19 -14.44
C PRO A 398 5.96 -3.58 -14.91
N ASP A 399 4.84 -3.91 -14.27
CA ASP A 399 3.52 -3.42 -14.66
C ASP A 399 3.33 -1.95 -14.32
N GLY A 400 3.77 -1.52 -13.13
CA GLY A 400 3.78 -0.12 -12.74
C GLY A 400 4.54 0.74 -13.75
N ILE A 401 5.75 0.33 -14.13
CA ILE A 401 6.58 1.01 -15.13
C ILE A 401 5.85 1.13 -16.46
N LYS A 402 5.32 0.02 -17.00
CA LYS A 402 4.61 0.04 -18.28
C LYS A 402 3.39 0.96 -18.26
N ASN A 403 2.58 0.85 -17.22
CA ASN A 403 1.35 1.62 -17.09
C ASN A 403 1.61 3.12 -16.93
N THR A 404 2.56 3.49 -16.08
CA THR A 404 2.90 4.90 -15.84
C THR A 404 3.55 5.55 -17.06
N VAL A 405 4.47 4.87 -17.74
CA VAL A 405 5.09 5.38 -18.98
C VAL A 405 4.02 5.58 -20.06
N ARG A 406 3.12 4.61 -20.23
CA ARG A 406 2.02 4.72 -21.21
C ARG A 406 1.09 5.88 -20.86
N ALA A 407 0.66 6.00 -19.61
CA ALA A 407 -0.22 7.09 -19.18
C ALA A 407 0.41 8.47 -19.38
N THR A 408 1.72 8.60 -19.15
CA THR A 408 2.44 9.87 -19.37
C THR A 408 2.54 10.19 -20.85
N TYR A 409 2.76 9.19 -21.68
CA TYR A 409 2.77 9.35 -23.14
C TYR A 409 1.39 9.78 -23.66
N ASP A 410 0.31 9.13 -23.19
CA ASP A 410 -1.07 9.48 -23.53
C ASP A 410 -1.42 10.90 -23.07
N LEU A 411 -0.95 11.32 -21.90
CA LEU A 411 -1.09 12.69 -21.41
C LEU A 411 -0.38 13.69 -22.34
N ALA A 412 0.84 13.37 -22.79
CA ALA A 412 1.58 14.20 -23.74
C ALA A 412 0.85 14.33 -25.08
N GLU A 413 0.24 13.25 -25.59
CA GLU A 413 -0.60 13.30 -26.80
C GLU A 413 -1.84 14.16 -26.61
N GLN A 414 -2.58 13.97 -25.51
CA GLN A 414 -3.81 14.72 -25.23
C GLN A 414 -3.59 16.23 -25.10
N LEU A 415 -2.43 16.63 -24.55
CA LEU A 415 -2.09 18.02 -24.32
C LEU A 415 -1.25 18.64 -25.47
N ASP A 416 -1.05 17.89 -26.56
CA ASP A 416 -0.23 18.28 -27.72
C ASP A 416 1.18 18.76 -27.28
N LYS A 417 1.82 17.95 -26.39
CA LYS A 417 3.15 18.21 -25.87
C LYS A 417 4.24 17.57 -26.73
N GLY A 418 5.50 18.03 -26.54
CA GLY A 418 6.68 17.59 -27.27
C GLY A 418 7.19 16.20 -26.89
N ASP A 419 8.48 16.09 -26.68
CA ASP A 419 9.18 14.84 -26.39
C ASP A 419 8.93 14.34 -24.97
N LEU A 420 9.13 13.03 -24.75
CA LEU A 420 9.03 12.40 -23.43
C LEU A 420 10.42 12.06 -22.88
N TYR A 421 10.75 12.64 -21.73
CA TYR A 421 11.96 12.35 -20.96
C TYR A 421 11.61 11.48 -19.76
N ILE A 422 12.20 10.28 -19.66
CA ILE A 422 11.99 9.35 -18.56
C ILE A 422 13.24 9.36 -17.69
N ALA A 423 13.11 9.74 -16.43
CA ALA A 423 14.09 9.52 -15.37
C ALA A 423 13.69 8.28 -14.57
N CYS A 424 14.52 7.25 -14.58
CA CYS A 424 14.25 6.01 -13.85
C CYS A 424 15.36 5.74 -12.83
N ALA A 425 14.99 5.64 -11.55
CA ALA A 425 15.90 5.17 -10.52
C ALA A 425 15.97 3.63 -10.53
N ILE A 426 17.20 3.10 -10.67
CA ILE A 426 17.46 1.67 -10.53
C ILE A 426 17.21 1.28 -9.07
N ARG A 427 16.61 0.15 -8.83
CA ARG A 427 16.22 -0.28 -7.49
C ARG A 427 17.33 -1.08 -6.80
N GLY A 428 17.96 -0.51 -5.79
CA GLY A 428 19.05 -1.16 -5.05
C GLY A 428 18.57 -2.23 -4.08
N SER A 429 19.46 -3.19 -3.82
CA SER A 429 19.24 -4.30 -2.87
C SER A 429 18.02 -5.18 -3.18
N ARG A 430 17.65 -5.30 -4.46
CA ARG A 430 16.52 -6.13 -4.95
C ARG A 430 16.97 -7.25 -5.89
N GLY A 431 18.27 -7.29 -6.21
CA GLY A 431 18.90 -8.35 -6.98
C GLY A 431 18.68 -8.29 -8.49
N GLU A 432 19.26 -9.27 -9.18
CA GLU A 432 19.26 -9.33 -10.64
C GLU A 432 17.87 -9.54 -11.24
N THR A 433 17.04 -10.38 -10.61
CA THR A 433 15.75 -10.78 -11.20
C THR A 433 14.80 -9.59 -11.33
N LEU A 434 14.59 -8.81 -10.27
CA LEU A 434 13.69 -7.66 -10.33
C LEU A 434 14.22 -6.57 -11.25
N ASN A 435 15.50 -6.24 -11.14
CA ASN A 435 16.13 -5.23 -12.01
C ASN A 435 16.15 -5.68 -13.48
N GLY A 436 16.31 -6.99 -13.74
CA GLY A 436 16.17 -7.58 -15.05
C GLY A 436 14.76 -7.38 -15.63
N LEU A 437 13.73 -7.74 -14.89
CA LEU A 437 12.33 -7.57 -15.31
C LEU A 437 11.93 -6.10 -15.50
N ASN A 438 12.37 -5.21 -14.61
CA ASN A 438 12.10 -3.78 -14.73
C ASN A 438 12.74 -3.17 -15.99
N SER A 439 13.99 -3.52 -16.28
CA SER A 439 14.68 -3.05 -17.49
C SER A 439 14.06 -3.61 -18.77
N GLU A 440 13.60 -4.87 -18.76
CA GLU A 440 12.84 -5.45 -19.88
C GLU A 440 11.51 -4.74 -20.09
N ALA A 441 10.73 -4.52 -19.04
CA ALA A 441 9.47 -3.80 -19.09
C ALA A 441 9.63 -2.37 -19.65
N LEU A 442 10.67 -1.66 -19.17
CA LEU A 442 10.98 -0.32 -19.66
C LEU A 442 11.36 -0.31 -21.13
N ALA A 443 12.17 -1.28 -21.58
CA ALA A 443 12.55 -1.42 -22.98
C ALA A 443 11.34 -1.76 -23.89
N GLU A 444 10.46 -2.65 -23.43
CA GLU A 444 9.26 -3.06 -24.16
C GLU A 444 8.31 -1.88 -24.36
N ILE A 445 7.98 -1.15 -23.29
CA ILE A 445 7.06 -0.02 -23.40
C ILE A 445 7.62 1.11 -24.28
N ILE A 446 8.91 1.42 -24.17
CA ILE A 446 9.54 2.42 -25.05
C ILE A 446 9.44 2.01 -26.53
N LYS A 447 9.61 0.73 -26.86
CA LYS A 447 9.47 0.24 -28.24
C LYS A 447 8.03 0.30 -28.72
N GLU A 448 7.10 -0.14 -27.88
CA GLU A 448 5.66 -0.09 -28.17
C GLU A 448 5.23 1.33 -28.53
N LEU A 449 5.61 2.31 -27.71
CA LEU A 449 5.23 3.72 -27.92
C LEU A 449 5.92 4.34 -29.15
N ARG A 450 7.19 3.98 -29.42
CA ARG A 450 7.86 4.41 -30.65
C ARG A 450 7.16 3.85 -31.89
N HIS A 451 6.77 2.57 -31.87
CA HIS A 451 6.02 1.96 -32.97
C HIS A 451 4.65 2.61 -33.16
N ARG A 452 3.91 2.85 -32.08
CA ARG A 452 2.64 3.57 -32.10
C ARG A 452 2.79 4.96 -32.73
N ASN A 453 3.86 5.68 -32.41
CA ASN A 453 4.15 6.99 -32.98
C ASN A 453 4.45 6.91 -34.49
N ASP A 454 5.27 5.94 -34.92
CA ASP A 454 5.59 5.70 -36.31
C ASP A 454 4.30 5.37 -37.13
N ASP A 455 3.40 4.53 -36.58
CA ASP A 455 2.10 4.19 -37.19
C ASP A 455 1.17 5.41 -37.33
N LEU A 456 1.20 6.32 -36.36
CA LEU A 456 0.41 7.56 -36.43
C LEU A 456 0.91 8.49 -37.54
N ILE A 457 2.23 8.66 -37.66
CA ILE A 457 2.87 9.47 -38.71
C ILE A 457 2.61 8.88 -40.10
N GLU A 458 2.62 7.55 -40.25
CA GLU A 458 2.28 6.90 -41.53
C GLU A 458 0.83 7.16 -41.95
N LYS A 459 -0.10 7.26 -40.98
CA LYS A 459 -1.51 7.54 -41.23
C LYS A 459 -1.79 9.02 -41.47
N ASP A 460 -1.09 9.88 -40.77
CA ASP A 460 -1.22 11.35 -40.86
C ASP A 460 0.15 12.02 -40.76
N SER A 461 0.68 12.44 -41.89
CA SER A 461 1.99 13.09 -41.96
C SER A 461 2.05 14.50 -41.32
N SER A 462 0.94 15.01 -40.80
CA SER A 462 0.92 16.25 -40.01
C SER A 462 1.26 16.01 -38.52
N VAL A 463 1.25 14.76 -38.07
CA VAL A 463 1.64 14.40 -36.69
C VAL A 463 3.15 14.56 -36.56
N GLU A 464 3.58 15.38 -35.59
CA GLU A 464 5.00 15.54 -35.30
C GLU A 464 5.54 14.30 -34.56
N LYS A 465 6.78 13.95 -34.91
CA LYS A 465 7.45 12.82 -34.28
C LYS A 465 7.83 13.15 -32.83
N ARG A 466 7.31 12.37 -31.89
CA ARG A 466 7.71 12.46 -30.48
C ARG A 466 8.85 11.48 -30.18
N GLU A 467 9.97 12.00 -29.71
CA GLU A 467 11.09 11.17 -29.27
C GLU A 467 10.92 10.79 -27.77
N ILE A 468 11.49 9.63 -27.41
CA ILE A 468 11.50 9.16 -26.02
C ILE A 468 12.94 8.99 -25.57
N TYR A 469 13.33 9.77 -24.56
CA TYR A 469 14.67 9.77 -23.96
C TYR A 469 14.64 9.09 -22.60
N LEU A 470 15.65 8.29 -22.32
CA LEU A 470 15.81 7.54 -21.06
C LEU A 470 17.07 7.98 -20.33
N THR A 471 16.90 8.36 -19.09
CA THR A 471 17.98 8.66 -18.13
C THR A 471 17.81 7.78 -16.91
N LEU A 472 18.87 7.10 -16.51
CA LEU A 472 18.92 6.21 -15.36
C LEU A 472 19.72 6.87 -14.22
N SER A 473 19.31 6.62 -12.98
CA SER A 473 20.06 7.02 -11.79
C SER A 473 20.25 5.84 -10.84
N SER A 474 21.45 5.74 -10.26
CA SER A 474 21.73 4.87 -9.10
C SER A 474 21.41 5.58 -7.78
N SER A 475 21.23 6.89 -7.81
CA SER A 475 20.88 7.74 -6.66
C SER A 475 21.81 7.57 -5.44
N ALA A 476 23.09 7.27 -5.70
CA ALA A 476 24.09 6.97 -4.68
C ALA A 476 24.35 8.11 -3.70
N ASP A 477 23.93 9.33 -4.03
CA ASP A 477 24.01 10.53 -3.21
C ASP A 477 22.90 10.63 -2.14
N LEU A 478 21.82 9.83 -2.28
CA LEU A 478 20.59 10.03 -1.50
C LEU A 478 20.04 8.76 -0.86
N VAL A 479 20.44 7.57 -1.35
CA VAL A 479 20.00 6.30 -0.77
C VAL A 479 20.91 5.87 0.37
N ASP A 480 20.33 5.16 1.35
CA ASP A 480 21.06 4.50 2.42
C ASP A 480 21.65 3.14 1.96
N HIS A 481 22.38 2.46 2.86
CA HIS A 481 23.01 1.18 2.57
C HIS A 481 21.99 0.05 2.28
N LEU A 482 20.71 0.19 2.67
CA LEU A 482 19.66 -0.80 2.42
C LEU A 482 19.07 -0.67 1.01
N ASN A 483 19.30 0.46 0.37
CA ASN A 483 18.76 0.79 -0.95
C ASN A 483 19.86 1.15 -1.97
N TYR A 484 21.12 0.87 -1.60
CA TYR A 484 22.27 1.09 -2.50
C TYR A 484 22.22 0.13 -3.69
N VAL A 485 22.49 0.68 -4.88
CA VAL A 485 22.52 -0.10 -6.13
C VAL A 485 23.89 -0.69 -6.35
N GLU A 486 24.00 -2.01 -6.25
CA GLU A 486 25.25 -2.72 -6.47
C GLU A 486 25.59 -2.82 -7.97
N ASP A 487 26.86 -3.01 -8.29
CA ASP A 487 27.33 -3.03 -9.69
C ASP A 487 26.62 -4.12 -10.52
N PHE A 488 26.38 -5.31 -9.96
CA PHE A 488 25.70 -6.40 -10.67
C PHE A 488 24.23 -6.06 -10.98
N GLU A 489 23.56 -5.22 -10.16
CA GLU A 489 22.19 -4.75 -10.41
C GLU A 489 22.17 -3.74 -11.57
N LYS A 490 23.18 -2.87 -11.64
CA LYS A 490 23.38 -1.97 -12.79
C LYS A 490 23.68 -2.75 -14.06
N ASP A 491 24.58 -3.73 -13.98
CA ASP A 491 25.02 -4.51 -15.14
C ASP A 491 23.87 -5.25 -15.80
N ILE A 492 22.97 -5.90 -15.04
CA ILE A 492 21.80 -6.58 -15.60
C ILE A 492 20.82 -5.59 -16.23
N PHE A 493 20.63 -4.43 -15.59
CA PHE A 493 19.74 -3.38 -16.11
C PHE A 493 20.24 -2.86 -17.46
N PHE A 494 21.52 -2.53 -17.54
CA PHE A 494 22.17 -2.05 -18.76
C PHE A 494 22.20 -3.12 -19.86
N ALA A 495 22.58 -4.36 -19.54
CA ALA A 495 22.66 -5.45 -20.49
C ALA A 495 21.32 -5.70 -21.20
N ASN A 496 20.20 -5.61 -20.48
CA ASN A 496 18.87 -5.77 -21.05
C ASN A 496 18.50 -4.60 -21.98
N LEU A 497 18.78 -3.36 -21.60
CA LEU A 497 18.54 -2.20 -22.46
C LEU A 497 19.39 -2.24 -23.73
N ASP A 498 20.68 -2.59 -23.60
CA ASP A 498 21.62 -2.73 -24.73
C ASP A 498 21.17 -3.83 -25.70
N LYS A 499 20.81 -5.01 -25.18
CA LYS A 499 20.24 -6.14 -25.93
C LYS A 499 19.01 -5.70 -26.74
N GLN A 500 18.20 -4.85 -26.15
CA GLN A 500 16.98 -4.30 -26.74
C GLN A 500 17.22 -3.05 -27.59
N ARG A 501 18.48 -2.57 -27.68
CA ARG A 501 18.91 -1.37 -28.43
C ARG A 501 18.20 -0.09 -27.97
N ILE A 502 17.92 0.01 -26.68
CA ILE A 502 17.43 1.24 -26.07
C ILE A 502 18.63 2.11 -25.69
N LYS A 503 18.65 3.34 -26.18
CA LYS A 503 19.66 4.32 -25.77
C LYS A 503 19.28 4.94 -24.45
N TYR A 504 20.23 5.10 -23.56
CA TYR A 504 20.06 5.72 -22.25
C TYR A 504 21.30 6.52 -21.84
N ASN A 505 21.11 7.46 -20.93
CA ASN A 505 22.20 8.05 -20.15
C ASN A 505 22.15 7.46 -18.72
N HIS A 506 23.26 7.33 -18.05
CA HIS A 506 23.33 6.88 -16.67
C HIS A 506 24.14 7.86 -15.82
N PHE A 507 23.65 8.15 -14.62
CA PHE A 507 24.30 8.96 -13.61
C PHE A 507 24.29 8.24 -12.27
N GLU A 508 25.41 8.29 -11.55
CA GLU A 508 25.50 7.72 -10.21
C GLU A 508 24.67 8.51 -9.19
N LYS A 509 24.46 9.81 -9.45
CA LYS A 509 23.73 10.72 -8.57
C LYS A 509 22.40 11.14 -9.18
N LEU A 510 21.38 11.22 -8.33
CA LEU A 510 20.08 11.72 -8.75
C LEU A 510 20.14 13.19 -9.17
N TYR A 511 20.90 14.00 -8.42
CA TYR A 511 21.09 15.42 -8.73
C TYR A 511 21.62 15.64 -10.16
N ASP A 512 22.63 14.88 -10.56
CA ASP A 512 23.24 14.99 -11.90
C ASP A 512 22.28 14.50 -12.98
N ALA A 513 21.50 13.42 -12.72
CA ALA A 513 20.50 12.90 -13.66
C ALA A 513 19.38 13.90 -13.93
N LEU A 514 18.81 14.47 -12.87
CA LEU A 514 17.72 15.45 -13.01
C LEU A 514 18.24 16.78 -13.59
N GLY A 515 19.44 17.24 -13.21
CA GLY A 515 20.09 18.40 -13.82
C GLY A 515 20.23 18.25 -15.33
N TYR A 516 20.74 17.10 -15.78
CA TYR A 516 20.85 16.79 -17.22
C TYR A 516 19.51 16.86 -17.94
N ILE A 517 18.44 16.30 -17.35
CA ILE A 517 17.11 16.30 -17.97
C ILE A 517 16.56 17.72 -18.05
N ILE A 518 16.67 18.52 -16.99
CA ILE A 518 16.16 19.89 -16.96
C ILE A 518 16.92 20.80 -17.95
N GLU A 519 18.23 20.56 -18.15
CA GLU A 519 19.03 21.29 -19.15
C GLU A 519 18.69 20.93 -20.59
N THR A 520 18.19 19.70 -20.83
CA THR A 520 17.92 19.19 -22.18
C THR A 520 16.47 19.28 -22.60
N ALA A 521 15.52 19.15 -21.70
CA ALA A 521 14.09 19.23 -21.98
C ALA A 521 13.65 20.67 -22.28
N GLY A 522 12.83 20.83 -23.30
CA GLY A 522 12.16 22.09 -23.64
C GLY A 522 10.92 22.34 -22.76
N LYS A 523 10.37 23.55 -22.83
CA LYS A 523 9.16 23.92 -22.05
C LYS A 523 7.91 23.13 -22.44
N ASP A 524 7.85 22.68 -23.70
CA ASP A 524 6.71 21.93 -24.23
C ASP A 524 6.85 20.41 -24.06
N ASP A 525 7.97 19.97 -23.47
CA ASP A 525 8.22 18.54 -23.24
C ASP A 525 7.57 18.04 -21.95
N VAL A 526 7.54 16.72 -21.82
CA VAL A 526 7.05 16.04 -20.63
C VAL A 526 8.19 15.23 -20.00
N ILE A 527 8.37 15.39 -18.70
CA ILE A 527 9.34 14.65 -17.90
C ILE A 527 8.57 13.70 -16.97
N LEU A 528 8.95 12.45 -17.00
CA LEU A 528 8.44 11.42 -16.09
C LEU A 528 9.54 10.95 -15.17
N LEU A 529 9.29 11.05 -13.86
CA LEU A 529 10.16 10.53 -12.80
C LEU A 529 9.55 9.23 -12.28
N ILE A 530 10.28 8.11 -12.36
CA ILE A 530 9.83 6.81 -11.86
C ILE A 530 10.89 6.11 -11.03
N GLY A 531 10.43 5.35 -10.05
CA GLY A 531 11.27 4.53 -9.18
C GLY A 531 10.85 4.63 -7.72
N ALA A 532 11.27 3.66 -6.93
CA ALA A 532 11.07 3.67 -5.48
C ALA A 532 12.08 4.60 -4.77
N GLN A 533 12.67 4.14 -3.69
CA GLN A 533 13.52 4.91 -2.76
C GLN A 533 14.56 5.82 -3.44
N GLY A 534 15.16 5.38 -4.54
CA GLY A 534 16.13 6.19 -5.28
C GLY A 534 15.55 7.45 -5.93
N MET A 535 14.22 7.54 -6.09
CA MET A 535 13.52 8.70 -6.66
C MET A 535 12.74 9.49 -5.58
N ASP A 536 12.65 9.03 -4.33
CA ASP A 536 11.88 9.71 -3.27
C ASP A 536 12.25 11.18 -3.08
N PRO A 537 13.53 11.59 -3.13
CA PRO A 537 13.90 12.98 -2.95
C PRO A 537 13.78 13.84 -4.22
N ALA A 538 13.29 13.31 -5.35
CA ALA A 538 13.32 14.00 -6.64
C ALA A 538 12.63 15.36 -6.63
N SER A 539 11.50 15.51 -5.92
CA SER A 539 10.80 16.79 -5.81
C SER A 539 11.67 17.89 -5.15
N ASP A 540 12.41 17.53 -4.10
CA ASP A 540 13.28 18.49 -3.40
C ASP A 540 14.55 18.77 -4.21
N VAL A 541 15.12 17.75 -4.86
CA VAL A 541 16.25 17.95 -5.78
C VAL A 541 15.87 18.87 -6.95
N LEU A 542 14.67 18.74 -7.50
CA LEU A 542 14.19 19.63 -8.57
C LEU A 542 14.01 21.07 -8.09
N LYS A 543 13.49 21.29 -6.87
CA LYS A 543 13.41 22.64 -6.27
C LYS A 543 14.80 23.28 -6.18
N ASP A 544 15.79 22.53 -5.71
CA ASP A 544 17.17 23.03 -5.61
C ASP A 544 17.77 23.37 -6.99
N ILE A 545 17.55 22.53 -8.02
CA ILE A 545 18.03 22.75 -9.38
C ILE A 545 17.37 23.97 -10.02
N LEU A 546 16.06 24.15 -9.81
CA LEU A 546 15.28 25.24 -10.40
C LEU A 546 15.40 26.55 -9.60
N GLY A 547 15.97 26.51 -8.39
CA GLY A 547 16.20 27.69 -7.55
C GLY A 547 14.93 28.21 -6.86
N HIS A 548 14.01 27.33 -6.51
CA HIS A 548 12.73 27.62 -5.82
C HIS A 548 12.74 27.25 -4.36
#